data_d3c214e9320d8fb3d7930895b7df8a0e
#
_entry.id   d3c214e9320d8fb3d7930895b7df8a0e
#
_cell.length_a   1.000
_cell.length_b   1.000
_cell.length_c   1.000
_cell.angle_alpha   90.00
_cell.angle_beta   90.00
_cell.angle_gamma   90.00
#
_symmetry.space_group_name_H-M   'P 1'
#
loop_
_entity.id
_entity.type
_entity.pdbx_description
1 polymer ?
#
loop_
_entity_poly.entity_id
_entity_poly.type
_entity_poly.pdbx_seq_one_letter_code
_entity_poly.pdbx_strand_id
1 'polypeptide(L)'
;MMGEYTCTLVKDFPFTQHWHKQDNGRYKFNEDLEGILKDLPETTILIFWCDTIEVDEKENRWKNTIKLIDEIGVVAKIEKRSVQSLTKLLVDSAPKKNCEIPREDAMYLINQVGTDYSTLRNEFDKVCAFTGSGKITREHIDKTVIVSTEAKIFSLSRDIVNGEADKAYATLSNLFKLREEPFMISATLSKAYVDMYRACAIKEKGVKPQ
;
A
#
# COMPACT_ATOMS: atom_id res chain seq x y z
N MET A 1 -4.24 -32.12 20.10
CA MET A 1 -5.60 -31.83 19.63
C MET A 1 -5.48 -31.43 18.16
N MET A 2 -6.01 -32.21 17.24
CA MET A 2 -6.21 -31.78 15.87
C MET A 2 -7.29 -30.70 15.91
N GLY A 3 -7.04 -29.53 15.30
CA GLY A 3 -8.03 -28.46 15.21
C GLY A 3 -9.26 -28.94 14.44
N GLU A 4 -10.40 -28.35 14.71
CA GLU A 4 -11.67 -28.66 14.09
C GLU A 4 -11.70 -28.32 12.58
N TYR A 5 -10.76 -27.45 12.14
CA TYR A 5 -10.63 -26.97 10.76
C TYR A 5 -9.20 -27.10 10.24
N THR A 6 -9.08 -27.44 8.97
CA THR A 6 -7.82 -27.41 8.21
C THR A 6 -7.81 -26.17 7.33
N CYS A 7 -6.75 -25.33 7.45
CA CYS A 7 -6.58 -24.13 6.62
C CYS A 7 -5.43 -24.35 5.63
N THR A 8 -5.72 -24.19 4.34
CA THR A 8 -4.72 -24.28 3.27
C THR A 8 -4.64 -22.95 2.55
N LEU A 9 -3.43 -22.38 2.48
CA LEU A 9 -3.14 -21.16 1.74
C LEU A 9 -2.44 -21.50 0.42
N VAL A 10 -3.02 -21.08 -0.70
CA VAL A 10 -2.45 -21.23 -2.05
C VAL A 10 -2.11 -19.84 -2.57
N LYS A 11 -0.80 -19.59 -2.75
CA LYS A 11 -0.30 -18.31 -3.24
C LYS A 11 -0.18 -18.34 -4.77
N ASP A 12 -0.64 -17.25 -5.39
CA ASP A 12 -0.49 -16.98 -6.83
C ASP A 12 -0.95 -18.14 -7.74
N PHE A 13 -2.11 -18.71 -7.44
CA PHE A 13 -2.68 -19.78 -8.26
C PHE A 13 -3.05 -19.24 -9.65
N PRO A 14 -2.60 -19.88 -10.75
CA PRO A 14 -2.75 -19.37 -12.11
C PRO A 14 -4.16 -19.69 -12.69
N PHE A 15 -5.21 -19.15 -12.08
CA PHE A 15 -6.59 -19.42 -12.49
C PHE A 15 -6.86 -19.25 -13.97
N THR A 16 -6.26 -18.25 -14.63
CA THR A 16 -6.50 -17.96 -16.04
C THR A 16 -6.00 -19.06 -16.97
N GLN A 17 -5.05 -19.88 -16.53
CA GLN A 17 -4.52 -21.01 -17.29
C GLN A 17 -5.48 -22.21 -17.29
N HIS A 18 -6.41 -22.26 -16.36
CA HIS A 18 -7.42 -23.31 -16.22
C HIS A 18 -8.69 -23.02 -17.00
N TRP A 19 -8.73 -21.95 -17.79
CA TRP A 19 -9.82 -21.62 -18.70
C TRP A 19 -9.46 -22.05 -20.13
N HIS A 20 -10.23 -22.98 -20.69
CA HIS A 20 -10.06 -23.46 -22.05
C HIS A 20 -11.07 -22.82 -22.99
N LYS A 21 -10.60 -22.32 -24.13
CA LYS A 21 -11.47 -21.77 -25.18
C LYS A 21 -12.16 -22.93 -25.92
N GLN A 22 -13.49 -22.88 -25.99
CA GLN A 22 -14.33 -23.83 -26.75
C GLN A 22 -14.48 -23.37 -28.20
N ASP A 23 -14.92 -24.27 -29.08
CA ASP A 23 -15.15 -24.02 -30.52
C ASP A 23 -16.19 -22.88 -30.75
N ASN A 24 -17.13 -22.72 -29.84
CA ASN A 24 -18.12 -21.63 -29.87
C ASN A 24 -17.59 -20.25 -29.39
N GLY A 25 -16.29 -20.14 -29.14
CA GLY A 25 -15.61 -18.93 -28.66
C GLY A 25 -15.79 -18.64 -27.18
N ARG A 26 -16.54 -19.45 -26.43
CA ARG A 26 -16.71 -19.31 -24.98
C ARG A 26 -15.52 -19.96 -24.24
N TYR A 27 -15.25 -19.47 -23.04
CA TYR A 27 -14.27 -20.09 -22.14
C TYR A 27 -14.98 -20.98 -21.14
N LYS A 28 -14.46 -22.20 -20.92
CA LYS A 28 -14.90 -23.14 -19.90
C LYS A 28 -13.77 -23.36 -18.91
N PHE A 29 -14.09 -23.32 -17.62
CA PHE A 29 -13.15 -23.63 -16.55
C PHE A 29 -12.89 -25.15 -16.51
N ASN A 30 -11.72 -25.56 -16.02
CA ASN A 30 -11.41 -26.97 -15.86
C ASN A 30 -12.41 -27.65 -14.92
N GLU A 31 -13.13 -28.65 -15.40
CA GLU A 31 -14.22 -29.32 -14.67
C GLU A 31 -13.73 -30.04 -13.42
N ASP A 32 -12.54 -30.65 -13.47
CA ASP A 32 -11.99 -31.37 -12.33
C ASP A 32 -11.66 -30.39 -11.19
N LEU A 33 -11.07 -29.23 -11.54
CA LEU A 33 -10.76 -28.20 -10.56
C LEU A 33 -12.04 -27.54 -9.99
N GLU A 34 -13.03 -27.31 -10.85
CA GLU A 34 -14.33 -26.80 -10.42
C GLU A 34 -15.03 -27.78 -9.47
N GLY A 35 -14.97 -29.08 -9.77
CA GLY A 35 -15.49 -30.14 -8.91
C GLY A 35 -14.81 -30.14 -7.54
N ILE A 36 -13.47 -30.07 -7.50
CA ILE A 36 -12.70 -30.00 -6.26
C ILE A 36 -13.09 -28.77 -5.43
N LEU A 37 -13.25 -27.61 -6.07
CA LEU A 37 -13.62 -26.38 -5.38
C LEU A 37 -15.04 -26.43 -4.80
N LYS A 38 -15.97 -27.11 -5.47
CA LYS A 38 -17.37 -27.25 -5.03
C LYS A 38 -17.57 -28.35 -3.97
N ASP A 39 -16.68 -29.34 -3.93
CA ASP A 39 -16.77 -30.51 -3.05
C ASP A 39 -15.74 -30.44 -1.88
N LEU A 40 -15.42 -29.24 -1.43
CA LEU A 40 -14.54 -29.06 -0.27
C LEU A 40 -15.23 -29.53 1.01
N PRO A 41 -14.54 -30.32 1.88
CA PRO A 41 -15.07 -30.67 3.19
C PRO A 41 -15.40 -29.43 4.01
N GLU A 42 -16.50 -29.46 4.77
CA GLU A 42 -16.92 -28.34 5.63
C GLU A 42 -15.85 -27.94 6.67
N THR A 43 -14.94 -28.82 6.99
CA THR A 43 -13.81 -28.58 7.89
C THR A 43 -12.59 -27.97 7.18
N THR A 44 -12.67 -27.69 5.87
CA THR A 44 -11.53 -27.17 5.08
C THR A 44 -11.77 -25.71 4.73
N ILE A 45 -10.81 -24.85 5.11
CA ILE A 45 -10.75 -23.45 4.69
C ILE A 45 -9.64 -23.36 3.63
N LEU A 46 -10.02 -23.09 2.39
CA LEU A 46 -9.08 -22.89 1.28
C LEU A 46 -8.99 -21.41 0.93
N ILE A 47 -7.78 -20.85 1.05
CA ILE A 47 -7.53 -19.44 0.78
C ILE A 47 -6.62 -19.32 -0.43
N PHE A 48 -7.07 -18.62 -1.47
CA PHE A 48 -6.24 -18.21 -2.59
C PHE A 48 -5.77 -16.78 -2.39
N TRP A 49 -4.46 -16.57 -2.39
CA TRP A 49 -3.84 -15.25 -2.24
C TRP A 49 -3.13 -14.86 -3.54
N CYS A 50 -3.65 -13.88 -4.25
CA CYS A 50 -3.00 -13.27 -5.42
C CYS A 50 -2.13 -12.10 -4.95
N ASP A 51 -0.81 -12.29 -4.94
CA ASP A 51 0.19 -11.31 -4.47
C ASP A 51 0.98 -10.73 -5.64
N THR A 52 1.50 -11.61 -6.51
CA THR A 52 2.30 -11.22 -7.67
C THR A 52 1.51 -11.30 -8.99
N ILE A 53 0.42 -12.06 -9.01
CA ILE A 53 -0.46 -12.16 -10.17
C ILE A 53 -1.37 -10.94 -10.21
N GLU A 54 -1.29 -10.17 -11.31
CA GLU A 54 -2.19 -9.07 -11.55
C GLU A 54 -3.59 -9.59 -11.95
N VAL A 55 -4.58 -9.24 -11.14
CA VAL A 55 -5.98 -9.60 -11.38
C VAL A 55 -6.63 -8.52 -12.24
N ASP A 56 -6.73 -8.74 -13.54
CA ASP A 56 -7.43 -7.84 -14.46
C ASP A 56 -8.93 -8.16 -14.49
N GLU A 57 -9.71 -7.42 -13.71
CA GLU A 57 -11.17 -7.54 -13.63
C GLU A 57 -11.88 -7.23 -14.97
N LYS A 58 -11.19 -6.66 -15.96
CA LYS A 58 -11.75 -6.42 -17.30
C LYS A 58 -11.60 -7.64 -18.20
N GLU A 59 -10.62 -8.49 -17.93
CA GLU A 59 -10.42 -9.73 -18.67
C GLU A 59 -11.53 -10.74 -18.33
N ASN A 60 -12.17 -11.31 -19.36
CA ASN A 60 -13.29 -12.25 -19.19
C ASN A 60 -12.95 -13.48 -18.34
N ARG A 61 -11.72 -14.00 -18.43
CA ARG A 61 -11.26 -15.15 -17.64
C ARG A 61 -11.23 -14.81 -16.14
N TRP A 62 -10.66 -13.66 -15.76
CA TRP A 62 -10.66 -13.19 -14.38
C TRP A 62 -12.06 -12.91 -13.88
N LYS A 63 -12.88 -12.21 -14.68
CA LYS A 63 -14.27 -11.92 -14.33
C LYS A 63 -15.08 -13.19 -14.04
N ASN A 64 -14.90 -14.22 -14.88
CA ASN A 64 -15.57 -15.50 -14.69
C ASN A 64 -15.01 -16.27 -13.49
N THR A 65 -13.69 -16.21 -13.24
CA THR A 65 -13.07 -16.80 -12.03
C THR A 65 -13.60 -16.17 -10.76
N ILE A 66 -13.63 -14.84 -10.70
CA ILE A 66 -14.17 -14.10 -9.54
C ILE A 66 -15.61 -14.54 -9.28
N LYS A 67 -16.44 -14.62 -10.35
CA LYS A 67 -17.83 -15.04 -10.22
C LYS A 67 -17.94 -16.49 -9.72
N LEU A 68 -17.13 -17.42 -10.25
CA LEU A 68 -17.12 -18.81 -9.81
C LEU A 68 -16.76 -18.93 -8.34
N ILE A 69 -15.73 -18.22 -7.89
CA ILE A 69 -15.30 -18.26 -6.49
C ILE A 69 -16.33 -17.59 -5.57
N ASP A 70 -16.96 -16.51 -6.01
CA ASP A 70 -18.00 -15.81 -5.23
C ASP A 70 -19.28 -16.63 -5.06
N GLU A 71 -19.57 -17.55 -5.98
CA GLU A 71 -20.70 -18.50 -5.89
C GLU A 71 -20.48 -19.58 -4.82
N ILE A 72 -19.23 -19.94 -4.52
CA ILE A 72 -18.88 -21.05 -3.61
C ILE A 72 -18.17 -20.60 -2.34
N GLY A 73 -17.79 -19.32 -2.24
CA GLY A 73 -17.03 -18.77 -1.14
C GLY A 73 -17.14 -17.27 -1.04
N VAL A 74 -16.05 -16.61 -0.68
CA VAL A 74 -15.97 -15.14 -0.53
C VAL A 74 -14.78 -14.61 -1.31
N VAL A 75 -15.01 -13.60 -2.13
CA VAL A 75 -13.95 -12.86 -2.82
C VAL A 75 -13.70 -11.55 -2.09
N ALA A 76 -12.47 -11.34 -1.63
CA ALA A 76 -12.06 -10.11 -0.96
C ALA A 76 -10.99 -9.38 -1.78
N LYS A 77 -11.28 -8.16 -2.21
CA LYS A 77 -10.32 -7.27 -2.86
C LYS A 77 -9.61 -6.42 -1.81
N ILE A 78 -8.30 -6.65 -1.66
CA ILE A 78 -7.46 -5.91 -0.72
C ILE A 78 -6.60 -4.93 -1.52
N GLU A 79 -6.96 -3.66 -1.49
CA GLU A 79 -6.23 -2.59 -2.18
C GLU A 79 -5.37 -1.78 -1.21
N LYS A 80 -4.26 -1.23 -1.74
CA LYS A 80 -3.50 -0.23 -1.00
C LYS A 80 -4.38 0.99 -0.71
N ARG A 81 -4.43 1.42 0.53
CA ARG A 81 -5.22 2.58 0.92
C ARG A 81 -4.64 3.86 0.33
N SER A 82 -5.48 4.72 -0.18
CA SER A 82 -5.08 6.06 -0.60
C SER A 82 -4.68 6.92 0.61
N VAL A 83 -3.85 7.93 0.39
CA VAL A 83 -3.47 8.91 1.43
C VAL A 83 -4.70 9.52 2.10
N GLN A 84 -5.74 9.81 1.33
CA GLN A 84 -7.01 10.34 1.85
C GLN A 84 -7.72 9.37 2.80
N SER A 85 -7.76 8.08 2.42
CA SER A 85 -8.32 7.01 3.25
C SER A 85 -7.54 6.80 4.54
N LEU A 86 -6.19 6.83 4.45
CA LEU A 86 -5.30 6.75 5.63
C LEU A 86 -5.47 7.95 6.54
N THR A 87 -5.56 9.16 5.98
CA THR A 87 -5.80 10.40 6.76
C THR A 87 -7.10 10.30 7.56
N LYS A 88 -8.19 9.89 6.89
CA LYS A 88 -9.48 9.69 7.56
C LYS A 88 -9.37 8.67 8.69
N LEU A 89 -8.70 7.56 8.43
CA LEU A 89 -8.52 6.49 9.42
C LEU A 89 -7.76 6.98 10.67
N LEU A 90 -6.70 7.78 10.51
CA LEU A 90 -5.95 8.35 11.64
C LEU A 90 -6.83 9.30 12.44
N VAL A 91 -7.57 10.19 11.77
CA VAL A 91 -8.50 11.15 12.41
C VAL A 91 -9.58 10.41 13.19
N ASP A 92 -10.22 9.39 12.59
CA ASP A 92 -11.28 8.60 13.22
C ASP A 92 -10.76 7.69 14.35
N SER A 93 -9.47 7.36 14.36
CA SER A 93 -8.84 6.50 15.38
C SER A 93 -8.28 7.27 16.57
N ALA A 94 -7.92 8.55 16.42
CA ALA A 94 -7.33 9.37 17.46
C ALA A 94 -8.21 9.47 18.74
N PRO A 95 -9.54 9.67 18.66
CA PRO A 95 -10.40 9.74 19.84
C PRO A 95 -10.40 8.45 20.68
N LYS A 96 -10.23 7.28 20.05
CA LYS A 96 -10.13 6.00 20.75
C LYS A 96 -8.87 5.89 21.64
N LYS A 97 -7.93 6.79 21.45
CA LYS A 97 -6.66 6.91 22.19
C LYS A 97 -6.59 8.18 23.03
N ASN A 98 -7.75 8.82 23.30
CA ASN A 98 -7.87 10.08 24.03
C ASN A 98 -7.10 11.24 23.36
N CYS A 99 -6.86 11.16 22.06
CA CYS A 99 -6.17 12.19 21.29
C CYS A 99 -7.08 12.76 20.20
N GLU A 100 -6.68 13.91 19.67
CA GLU A 100 -7.25 14.52 18.48
C GLU A 100 -6.10 14.85 17.51
N ILE A 101 -6.24 14.51 16.22
CA ILE A 101 -5.27 14.88 15.19
C ILE A 101 -5.96 15.66 14.08
N PRO A 102 -5.56 16.92 13.81
CA PRO A 102 -6.03 17.68 12.66
C PRO A 102 -5.68 16.96 11.36
N ARG A 103 -6.55 17.11 10.35
CA ARG A 103 -6.36 16.48 9.05
C ARG A 103 -4.99 16.80 8.42
N GLU A 104 -4.53 18.04 8.56
CA GLU A 104 -3.23 18.49 8.03
C GLU A 104 -2.06 17.79 8.74
N ASP A 105 -2.14 17.61 10.05
CA ASP A 105 -1.10 16.94 10.84
C ASP A 105 -1.14 15.42 10.61
N ALA A 106 -2.31 14.83 10.36
CA ALA A 106 -2.43 13.44 9.93
C ALA A 106 -1.78 13.23 8.55
N MET A 107 -2.00 14.14 7.59
CA MET A 107 -1.32 14.10 6.30
C MET A 107 0.19 14.29 6.44
N TYR A 108 0.61 15.19 7.33
CA TYR A 108 2.02 15.39 7.64
C TYR A 108 2.66 14.11 8.17
N LEU A 109 2.02 13.43 9.13
CA LEU A 109 2.48 12.15 9.65
C LEU A 109 2.63 11.09 8.53
N ILE A 110 1.64 10.97 7.64
CA ILE A 110 1.71 10.05 6.51
C ILE A 110 2.88 10.38 5.59
N ASN A 111 3.13 11.66 5.33
CA ASN A 111 4.25 12.09 4.50
C ASN A 111 5.62 11.77 5.13
N GLN A 112 5.73 11.74 6.45
CA GLN A 112 6.96 11.39 7.17
C GLN A 112 7.20 9.88 7.22
N VAL A 113 6.14 9.10 7.40
CA VAL A 113 6.20 7.64 7.64
C VAL A 113 6.06 6.85 6.34
N GLY A 114 5.24 7.33 5.41
CA GLY A 114 4.81 6.60 4.22
C GLY A 114 3.40 6.01 4.36
N THR A 115 3.01 5.22 3.33
CA THR A 115 1.65 4.68 3.20
C THR A 115 1.52 3.22 3.64
N ASP A 116 2.60 2.59 4.12
CA ASP A 116 2.50 1.26 4.72
C ASP A 116 1.68 1.31 6.01
N TYR A 117 0.57 0.58 6.01
CA TYR A 117 -0.41 0.66 7.08
C TYR A 117 0.14 0.21 8.44
N SER A 118 0.96 -0.83 8.46
CA SER A 118 1.49 -1.40 9.70
C SER A 118 2.49 -0.43 10.35
N THR A 119 3.40 0.09 9.55
CA THR A 119 4.38 1.10 9.98
C THR A 119 3.67 2.38 10.44
N LEU A 120 2.74 2.88 9.63
CA LEU A 120 1.99 4.10 9.95
C LEU A 120 1.20 3.97 11.25
N ARG A 121 0.55 2.84 11.48
CA ARG A 121 -0.17 2.56 12.72
C ARG A 121 0.76 2.57 13.92
N ASN A 122 1.90 1.89 13.83
CA ASN A 122 2.87 1.84 14.93
C ASN A 122 3.42 3.23 15.26
N GLU A 123 3.77 4.03 14.24
CA GLU A 123 4.22 5.41 14.43
C GLU A 123 3.13 6.29 15.04
N PHE A 124 1.89 6.17 14.54
CA PHE A 124 0.75 6.89 15.11
C PHE A 124 0.48 6.52 16.58
N ASP A 125 0.58 5.23 16.91
CA ASP A 125 0.40 4.76 18.29
C ASP A 125 1.47 5.36 19.22
N LYS A 126 2.73 5.50 18.76
CA LYS A 126 3.80 6.18 19.51
C LYS A 126 3.51 7.66 19.70
N VAL A 127 3.04 8.35 18.66
CA VAL A 127 2.68 9.78 18.75
C VAL A 127 1.53 9.98 19.75
N CYS A 128 0.51 9.14 19.71
CA CYS A 128 -0.60 9.19 20.69
C CYS A 128 -0.09 8.95 22.12
N ALA A 129 0.75 7.95 22.33
CA ALA A 129 1.33 7.64 23.64
C ALA A 129 2.20 8.79 24.18
N PHE A 130 2.99 9.43 23.30
CA PHE A 130 3.80 10.59 23.65
C PHE A 130 2.95 11.83 24.01
N THR A 131 1.87 12.06 23.26
CA THR A 131 0.92 13.16 23.53
C THR A 131 0.15 12.95 24.81
N GLY A 132 -0.12 11.68 25.18
CA GLY A 132 -0.89 11.28 26.36
C GLY A 132 -2.39 11.56 26.19
N SER A 133 -2.77 12.82 26.05
CA SER A 133 -4.15 13.25 25.79
C SER A 133 -4.19 14.61 25.09
N GLY A 134 -5.27 14.87 24.38
CA GLY A 134 -5.51 16.15 23.70
C GLY A 134 -5.00 16.18 22.26
N LYS A 135 -4.61 17.36 21.79
CA LYS A 135 -4.30 17.60 20.39
C LYS A 135 -2.88 17.21 20.02
N ILE A 136 -2.74 16.32 19.05
CA ILE A 136 -1.46 16.00 18.41
C ILE A 136 -1.03 17.18 17.53
N THR A 137 0.23 17.59 17.67
CA THR A 137 0.84 18.68 16.91
C THR A 137 2.00 18.17 16.07
N ARG A 138 2.46 18.96 15.11
CA ARG A 138 3.67 18.62 14.31
C ARG A 138 4.89 18.42 15.20
N GLU A 139 5.03 19.22 16.26
CA GLU A 139 6.13 19.06 17.21
C GLU A 139 6.14 17.68 17.90
N HIS A 140 4.95 17.16 18.25
CA HIS A 140 4.83 15.80 18.78
C HIS A 140 5.25 14.76 17.75
N ILE A 141 4.85 14.94 16.48
CA ILE A 141 5.24 14.07 15.38
C ILE A 141 6.76 14.10 15.17
N ASP A 142 7.35 15.30 15.06
CA ASP A 142 8.78 15.48 14.79
C ASP A 142 9.67 14.88 15.89
N LYS A 143 9.19 14.88 17.14
CA LYS A 143 9.94 14.32 18.30
C LYS A 143 9.87 12.80 18.39
N THR A 144 8.85 12.18 17.81
CA THR A 144 8.57 10.74 18.06
C THR A 144 8.73 9.84 16.84
N VAL A 145 8.50 10.40 15.65
CA VAL A 145 8.40 9.64 14.42
C VAL A 145 9.77 9.38 13.81
N ILE A 146 9.98 8.12 13.39
CA ILE A 146 11.13 7.78 12.56
C ILE A 146 10.76 8.07 11.10
N VAL A 147 11.37 9.12 10.56
CA VAL A 147 11.15 9.56 9.17
C VAL A 147 11.62 8.46 8.22
N SER A 148 10.77 8.08 7.27
CA SER A 148 11.08 7.07 6.27
C SER A 148 12.23 7.51 5.35
N THR A 149 12.93 6.53 4.77
CA THR A 149 14.03 6.80 3.82
C THR A 149 13.51 7.58 2.61
N GLU A 150 12.34 7.22 2.09
CA GLU A 150 11.70 7.93 0.99
C GLU A 150 11.44 9.41 1.34
N ALA A 151 10.90 9.68 2.52
CA ALA A 151 10.64 11.06 2.95
C ALA A 151 11.93 11.88 3.10
N LYS A 152 13.02 11.26 3.59
CA LYS A 152 14.34 11.90 3.65
C LYS A 152 14.89 12.21 2.26
N ILE A 153 14.74 11.29 1.29
CA ILE A 153 15.21 11.49 -0.08
C ILE A 153 14.36 12.57 -0.78
N PHE A 154 13.05 12.64 -0.52
CA PHE A 154 12.21 13.75 -1.00
C PHE A 154 12.63 15.08 -0.38
N SER A 155 13.01 15.13 0.90
CA SER A 155 13.58 16.34 1.50
C SER A 155 14.90 16.71 0.84
N LEU A 156 15.79 15.75 0.61
CA LEU A 156 17.04 15.96 -0.11
C LEU A 156 16.81 16.55 -1.51
N SER A 157 15.87 16.00 -2.29
CA SER A 157 15.57 16.53 -3.63
C SER A 157 15.06 17.96 -3.58
N ARG A 158 14.23 18.31 -2.61
CA ARG A 158 13.72 19.67 -2.40
C ARG A 158 14.84 20.64 -2.01
N ASP A 159 15.72 20.24 -1.09
CA ASP A 159 16.85 21.06 -0.64
C ASP A 159 17.80 21.36 -1.82
N ILE A 160 18.02 20.38 -2.71
CA ILE A 160 18.82 20.57 -3.93
C ILE A 160 18.15 21.59 -4.88
N VAL A 161 16.84 21.43 -5.11
CA VAL A 161 16.09 22.35 -6.01
C VAL A 161 16.07 23.77 -5.48
N ASN A 162 16.00 23.94 -4.15
CA ASN A 162 16.01 25.25 -3.48
C ASN A 162 17.43 25.85 -3.39
N GLY A 163 18.47 25.13 -3.78
CA GLY A 163 19.85 25.60 -3.66
C GLY A 163 20.40 25.55 -2.21
N GLU A 164 19.74 24.82 -1.31
CA GLU A 164 20.13 24.70 0.10
C GLU A 164 21.21 23.59 0.25
N ALA A 165 22.40 23.82 -0.29
CA ALA A 165 23.46 22.83 -0.41
C ALA A 165 23.88 22.20 0.92
N ASP A 166 23.99 23.00 2.01
CA ASP A 166 24.39 22.51 3.32
C ASP A 166 23.36 21.52 3.91
N LYS A 167 22.05 21.81 3.75
CA LYS A 167 20.98 20.92 4.19
C LYS A 167 20.97 19.63 3.35
N ALA A 168 21.12 19.76 2.03
CA ALA A 168 21.19 18.62 1.13
C ALA A 168 22.35 17.70 1.50
N TYR A 169 23.54 18.25 1.76
CA TYR A 169 24.69 17.49 2.18
C TYR A 169 24.50 16.80 3.53
N ALA A 170 23.91 17.50 4.51
CA ALA A 170 23.63 16.94 5.82
C ALA A 170 22.63 15.75 5.72
N THR A 171 21.57 15.89 4.91
CA THR A 171 20.59 14.84 4.67
C THR A 171 21.24 13.63 3.97
N LEU A 172 22.04 13.87 2.93
CA LEU A 172 22.77 12.80 2.23
C LEU A 172 23.74 12.06 3.14
N SER A 173 24.53 12.81 3.93
CA SER A 173 25.45 12.24 4.93
C SER A 173 24.71 11.37 5.95
N ASN A 174 23.52 11.79 6.38
CA ASN A 174 22.68 11.02 7.30
C ASN A 174 22.17 9.72 6.66
N LEU A 175 21.74 9.76 5.39
CA LEU A 175 21.33 8.56 4.66
C LEU A 175 22.47 7.53 4.58
N PHE A 176 23.69 7.96 4.30
CA PHE A 176 24.86 7.06 4.31
C PHE A 176 25.20 6.50 5.71
N LYS A 177 25.06 7.31 6.77
CA LYS A 177 25.23 6.82 8.15
C LYS A 177 24.19 5.75 8.52
N LEU A 178 22.98 5.85 7.97
CA LEU A 178 21.93 4.85 8.10
C LEU A 178 22.16 3.60 7.23
N ARG A 179 23.26 3.56 6.48
CA ARG A 179 23.62 2.48 5.55
C ARG A 179 22.61 2.27 4.43
N GLU A 180 21.94 3.34 4.03
CA GLU A 180 21.07 3.29 2.86
C GLU A 180 21.89 3.07 1.59
N GLU A 181 21.43 2.18 0.74
CA GLU A 181 22.14 1.82 -0.49
C GLU A 181 22.21 3.02 -1.46
N PRO A 182 23.40 3.42 -1.95
CA PRO A 182 23.55 4.56 -2.86
C PRO A 182 22.69 4.45 -4.12
N PHE A 183 22.50 3.22 -4.62
CA PHE A 183 21.65 2.95 -5.77
C PHE A 183 20.19 3.31 -5.48
N MET A 184 19.66 2.95 -4.30
CA MET A 184 18.29 3.26 -3.88
C MET A 184 18.09 4.77 -3.72
N ILE A 185 19.07 5.47 -3.15
CA ILE A 185 19.05 6.93 -3.05
C ILE A 185 18.98 7.56 -4.44
N SER A 186 19.84 7.14 -5.35
CA SER A 186 19.92 7.64 -6.74
C SER A 186 18.62 7.34 -7.52
N ALA A 187 18.10 6.12 -7.41
CA ALA A 187 16.87 5.71 -8.09
C ALA A 187 15.65 6.54 -7.62
N THR A 188 15.53 6.75 -6.30
CA THR A 188 14.44 7.54 -5.73
C THR A 188 14.55 9.03 -6.09
N LEU A 189 15.76 9.60 -6.07
CA LEU A 189 16.01 10.96 -6.56
C LEU A 189 15.64 11.11 -8.03
N SER A 190 16.09 10.18 -8.87
CA SER A 190 15.79 10.19 -10.30
C SER A 190 14.29 10.16 -10.56
N LYS A 191 13.56 9.31 -9.83
CA LYS A 191 12.09 9.25 -9.89
C LYS A 191 11.46 10.58 -9.49
N ALA A 192 11.92 11.19 -8.39
CA ALA A 192 11.39 12.48 -7.93
C ALA A 192 11.58 13.58 -8.97
N TYR A 193 12.74 13.66 -9.64
CA TYR A 193 12.98 14.62 -10.70
C TYR A 193 12.13 14.36 -11.96
N VAL A 194 11.97 13.09 -12.34
CA VAL A 194 11.08 12.73 -13.46
C VAL A 194 9.63 13.13 -13.16
N ASP A 195 9.16 12.92 -11.96
CA ASP A 195 7.79 13.27 -11.54
C ASP A 195 7.61 14.80 -11.49
N MET A 196 8.61 15.56 -11.03
CA MET A 196 8.61 17.03 -11.10
C MET A 196 8.58 17.52 -12.55
N TYR A 197 9.40 16.95 -13.45
CA TYR A 197 9.41 17.28 -14.86
C TYR A 197 8.04 17.01 -15.50
N ARG A 198 7.44 15.85 -15.23
CA ARG A 198 6.09 15.51 -15.72
C ARG A 198 5.04 16.51 -15.22
N ALA A 199 5.11 16.89 -13.93
CA ALA A 199 4.19 17.88 -13.36
C ALA A 199 4.32 19.24 -14.04
N CYS A 200 5.55 19.71 -14.30
CA CYS A 200 5.80 20.94 -15.05
C CYS A 200 5.26 20.87 -16.49
N ALA A 201 5.52 19.77 -17.21
CA ALA A 201 5.03 19.57 -18.57
C ALA A 201 3.49 19.53 -18.67
N ILE A 202 2.83 18.94 -17.67
CA ILE A 202 1.35 18.94 -17.57
C ILE A 202 0.83 20.36 -17.33
N LYS A 203 1.48 21.11 -16.43
CA LYS A 203 1.12 22.50 -16.13
C LYS A 203 1.24 23.40 -17.36
N GLU A 204 2.33 23.26 -18.12
CA GLU A 204 2.55 24.00 -19.36
C GLU A 204 1.49 23.71 -20.43
N LYS A 205 1.01 22.46 -20.50
CA LYS A 205 -0.06 22.04 -21.43
C LYS A 205 -1.46 22.40 -20.95
N GLY A 206 -1.63 23.04 -19.80
CA GLY A 206 -2.92 23.47 -19.27
C GLY A 206 -3.85 22.32 -18.83
N VAL A 207 -3.33 21.09 -18.68
CA VAL A 207 -4.10 19.93 -18.22
C VAL A 207 -4.22 19.98 -16.70
N LYS A 208 -5.45 19.94 -16.17
CA LYS A 208 -5.67 19.85 -14.71
C LYS A 208 -5.25 18.47 -14.23
N PRO A 209 -4.48 18.36 -13.13
CA PRO A 209 -4.22 17.06 -12.50
C PRO A 209 -5.53 16.44 -12.02
N GLN A 210 -5.71 15.16 -12.32
CA GLN A 210 -6.81 14.35 -11.81
C GLN A 210 -6.56 13.95 -10.36
#